data_1be49b6cf5d8a4ca910c9a3e117a7e2e
#
_entry.id   1be49b6cf5d8a4ca910c9a3e117a7e2e
#
_cell.length_a   1.000
_cell.length_b   1.000
_cell.length_c   1.000
_cell.angle_alpha   90.00
_cell.angle_beta   90.00
_cell.angle_gamma   90.00
#
_symmetry.space_group_name_H-M   'P 1'
#
loop_
_entity.id
_entity.type
_entity.pdbx_description
1 polymer ?
#
loop_
_entity_poly.entity_id
_entity_poly.type
_entity_poly.pdbx_seq_one_letter_code
_entity_poly.pdbx_strand_id
1 'polypeptide(L)'
;MLFLILPPLLYSAAQDSSYQAIRANRRAIGLLAVGLPLVTTVVVGLVAYLTVPHLPLAAAMVLGAVVAPPDAVSAQAIGRRLGLPRRIMTLLGGESLLNDATALTAFRIALAAAAGVTASLAEGLFTFAAAAIGGVVVGLVIGVAVSWLRTWLDDPPMETAIGIMVSFATYFVAEHVYASGVIAVVTVGLFLGQRLSLIHI
;
A
#
# COMPACT_ATOMS: atom_id res chain seq x y z
N MET A 1 1.73 14.28 -9.75
CA MET A 1 0.68 13.43 -10.34
C MET A 1 0.39 12.17 -9.51
N LEU A 2 1.40 11.48 -8.98
CA LEU A 2 1.21 10.26 -8.17
C LEU A 2 0.27 10.48 -6.97
N PHE A 3 0.44 11.59 -6.24
CA PHE A 3 -0.36 11.96 -5.06
C PHE A 3 -1.84 12.26 -5.33
N LEU A 4 -2.23 12.47 -6.58
CA LEU A 4 -3.62 12.76 -6.96
C LEU A 4 -4.38 11.48 -7.35
N ILE A 5 -3.69 10.48 -7.87
CA ILE A 5 -4.33 9.26 -8.40
C ILE A 5 -4.24 8.11 -7.40
N LEU A 6 -3.12 8.01 -6.69
CA LEU A 6 -2.83 6.88 -5.80
C LEU A 6 -3.83 6.73 -4.64
N PRO A 7 -4.18 7.79 -3.86
CA PRO A 7 -5.07 7.61 -2.71
C PRO A 7 -6.47 7.10 -3.06
N PRO A 8 -7.21 7.66 -4.03
CA PRO A 8 -8.55 7.14 -4.36
C PRO A 8 -8.50 5.75 -4.99
N LEU A 9 -7.43 5.43 -5.75
CA LEU A 9 -7.27 4.11 -6.35
C LEU A 9 -7.02 3.04 -5.30
N LEU A 10 -6.14 3.29 -4.33
CA LEU A 10 -5.89 2.38 -3.22
C LEU A 10 -7.13 2.23 -2.32
N TYR A 11 -7.84 3.33 -2.09
CA TYR A 11 -9.05 3.32 -1.28
C TYR A 11 -10.15 2.46 -1.91
N SER A 12 -10.43 2.63 -3.21
CA SER A 12 -11.42 1.81 -3.92
C SER A 12 -11.02 0.34 -3.95
N ALA A 13 -9.76 0.03 -4.26
CA ALA A 13 -9.25 -1.33 -4.25
C ALA A 13 -9.34 -1.99 -2.87
N ALA A 14 -9.10 -1.22 -1.80
CA ALA A 14 -9.24 -1.70 -0.43
C ALA A 14 -10.70 -1.94 -0.04
N GLN A 15 -11.63 -1.07 -0.45
CA GLN A 15 -13.07 -1.27 -0.20
C GLN A 15 -13.63 -2.51 -0.88
N ASP A 16 -13.21 -2.79 -2.12
CA ASP A 16 -13.62 -3.96 -2.89
C ASP A 16 -13.02 -5.27 -2.34
N SER A 17 -12.06 -5.18 -1.45
CA SER A 17 -11.35 -6.33 -0.91
C SER A 17 -12.04 -6.91 0.32
N SER A 18 -12.24 -8.24 0.33
CA SER A 18 -12.77 -8.94 1.51
C SER A 18 -11.70 -9.10 2.59
N TYR A 19 -11.87 -8.40 3.72
CA TYR A 19 -10.98 -8.55 4.88
C TYR A 19 -10.90 -9.99 5.39
N GLN A 20 -12.02 -10.71 5.42
CA GLN A 20 -12.03 -12.11 5.87
C GLN A 20 -11.14 -12.97 4.97
N ALA A 21 -11.18 -12.75 3.66
CA ALA A 21 -10.34 -13.46 2.70
C ALA A 21 -8.86 -13.06 2.84
N ILE A 22 -8.56 -11.77 3.07
CA ILE A 22 -7.20 -11.28 3.36
C ILE A 22 -6.69 -11.90 4.66
N ARG A 23 -7.49 -11.90 5.73
CA ARG A 23 -7.11 -12.48 7.02
C ARG A 23 -6.85 -13.99 6.94
N ALA A 24 -7.66 -14.72 6.17
CA ALA A 24 -7.46 -16.16 5.94
C ALA A 24 -6.15 -16.45 5.19
N ASN A 25 -5.71 -15.57 4.30
CA ASN A 25 -4.51 -15.73 3.48
C ASN A 25 -3.33 -14.82 3.92
N ARG A 26 -3.39 -14.24 5.14
CA ARG A 26 -2.44 -13.22 5.63
C ARG A 26 -0.96 -13.58 5.49
N ARG A 27 -0.60 -14.86 5.67
CA ARG A 27 0.79 -15.33 5.53
C ARG A 27 1.26 -15.26 4.08
N ALA A 28 0.45 -15.75 3.15
CA ALA A 28 0.79 -15.73 1.73
C ALA A 28 0.82 -14.29 1.20
N ILE A 29 -0.18 -13.47 1.55
CA ILE A 29 -0.25 -12.05 1.17
C ILE A 29 0.95 -11.29 1.74
N GLY A 30 1.28 -11.47 3.02
CA GLY A 30 2.43 -10.80 3.64
C GLY A 30 3.77 -11.18 2.99
N LEU A 31 3.96 -12.46 2.67
CA LEU A 31 5.17 -12.91 1.96
C LEU A 31 5.26 -12.32 0.55
N LEU A 32 4.16 -12.25 -0.18
CA LEU A 32 4.14 -11.67 -1.53
C LEU A 32 4.28 -10.14 -1.46
N ALA A 33 3.52 -9.47 -0.62
CA ALA A 33 3.50 -8.01 -0.53
C ALA A 33 4.78 -7.39 0.04
N VAL A 34 5.51 -8.12 0.88
CA VAL A 34 6.76 -7.64 1.49
C VAL A 34 7.97 -8.37 0.90
N GLY A 35 7.92 -9.69 0.87
CA GLY A 35 9.06 -10.50 0.43
C GLY A 35 9.40 -10.29 -1.04
N LEU A 36 8.40 -10.32 -1.92
CA LEU A 36 8.62 -10.19 -3.36
C LEU A 36 9.23 -8.83 -3.74
N PRO A 37 8.67 -7.66 -3.32
CA PRO A 37 9.29 -6.37 -3.64
C PRO A 37 10.72 -6.23 -3.06
N LEU A 38 10.98 -6.72 -1.86
CA LEU A 38 12.33 -6.65 -1.28
C LEU A 38 13.32 -7.54 -2.04
N VAL A 39 12.94 -8.77 -2.38
CA VAL A 39 13.80 -9.66 -3.17
C VAL A 39 14.05 -9.06 -4.55
N THR A 40 13.01 -8.54 -5.22
CA THR A 40 13.15 -7.88 -6.53
C THR A 40 14.05 -6.65 -6.42
N THR A 41 13.89 -5.82 -5.39
CA THR A 41 14.77 -4.66 -5.14
C THR A 41 16.23 -5.08 -5.04
N VAL A 42 16.51 -6.11 -4.24
CA VAL A 42 17.90 -6.59 -4.05
C VAL A 42 18.44 -7.22 -5.32
N VAL A 43 17.70 -8.11 -5.97
CA VAL A 43 18.18 -8.81 -7.17
C VAL A 43 18.40 -7.83 -8.32
N VAL A 44 17.43 -6.96 -8.63
CA VAL A 44 17.56 -5.96 -9.69
C VAL A 44 18.65 -4.95 -9.35
N GLY A 45 18.71 -4.49 -8.09
CA GLY A 45 19.77 -3.59 -7.63
C GLY A 45 21.16 -4.20 -7.76
N LEU A 46 21.36 -5.46 -7.37
CA LEU A 46 22.64 -6.15 -7.53
C LEU A 46 23.01 -6.35 -9.01
N VAL A 47 22.05 -6.75 -9.85
CA VAL A 47 22.28 -6.87 -11.29
C VAL A 47 22.70 -5.52 -11.88
N ALA A 48 21.99 -4.44 -11.55
CA ALA A 48 22.34 -3.10 -12.02
C ALA A 48 23.73 -2.67 -11.53
N TYR A 49 24.07 -2.92 -10.27
CA TYR A 49 25.38 -2.64 -9.71
C TYR A 49 26.53 -3.37 -10.44
N LEU A 50 26.29 -4.63 -10.81
CA LEU A 50 27.30 -5.46 -11.50
C LEU A 50 27.44 -5.15 -12.98
N THR A 51 26.36 -4.67 -13.63
CA THR A 51 26.33 -4.47 -15.10
C THR A 51 26.60 -3.03 -15.51
N VAL A 52 26.28 -2.04 -14.67
CA VAL A 52 26.46 -0.62 -14.99
C VAL A 52 27.75 -0.10 -14.36
N PRO A 53 28.78 0.26 -15.17
CA PRO A 53 30.03 0.81 -14.65
C PRO A 53 29.81 2.07 -13.80
N HIS A 54 30.52 2.17 -12.69
CA HIS A 54 30.51 3.33 -11.79
C HIS A 54 29.17 3.65 -11.11
N LEU A 55 28.17 2.74 -11.16
CA LEU A 55 26.91 2.93 -10.44
C LEU A 55 27.10 2.59 -8.95
N PRO A 56 26.91 3.54 -8.00
CA PRO A 56 26.98 3.24 -6.57
C PRO A 56 25.91 2.23 -6.16
N LEU A 57 26.22 1.33 -5.23
CA LEU A 57 25.28 0.31 -4.76
C LEU A 57 23.95 0.91 -4.28
N ALA A 58 24.00 2.02 -3.54
CA ALA A 58 22.79 2.69 -3.07
C ALA A 58 21.88 3.18 -4.22
N ALA A 59 22.48 3.76 -5.28
CA ALA A 59 21.74 4.18 -6.47
C ALA A 59 21.17 2.98 -7.25
N ALA A 60 21.92 1.87 -7.31
CA ALA A 60 21.44 0.62 -7.90
C ALA A 60 20.25 0.04 -7.12
N MET A 61 20.25 0.13 -5.78
CA MET A 61 19.11 -0.27 -4.94
C MET A 61 17.89 0.64 -5.14
N VAL A 62 18.09 1.95 -5.39
CA VAL A 62 16.99 2.86 -5.79
C VAL A 62 16.34 2.36 -7.06
N LEU A 63 17.12 2.01 -8.08
CA LEU A 63 16.61 1.44 -9.33
C LEU A 63 15.83 0.15 -9.10
N GLY A 64 16.37 -0.75 -8.27
CA GLY A 64 15.72 -1.98 -7.87
C GLY A 64 14.37 -1.75 -7.21
N ALA A 65 14.28 -0.78 -6.29
CA ALA A 65 13.05 -0.45 -5.59
C ALA A 65 11.97 0.17 -6.51
N VAL A 66 12.37 0.94 -7.52
CA VAL A 66 11.45 1.52 -8.53
C VAL A 66 10.82 0.43 -9.40
N VAL A 67 11.58 -0.61 -9.75
CA VAL A 67 11.12 -1.70 -10.62
C VAL A 67 10.37 -2.80 -9.83
N ALA A 68 10.51 -2.81 -8.49
CA ALA A 68 10.01 -3.89 -7.65
C ALA A 68 8.48 -4.08 -7.63
N PRO A 69 7.63 -3.02 -7.65
CA PRO A 69 6.17 -3.22 -7.58
C PRO A 69 5.64 -3.88 -8.86
N PRO A 70 4.92 -5.02 -8.75
CA PRO A 70 4.22 -5.59 -9.91
C PRO A 70 2.98 -4.76 -10.26
N ASP A 71 2.58 -4.74 -11.53
CA ASP A 71 1.32 -4.13 -11.95
C ASP A 71 0.11 -5.03 -11.59
N ALA A 72 -0.42 -4.79 -10.42
CA ALA A 72 -1.55 -5.55 -9.90
C ALA A 72 -2.88 -5.20 -10.58
N VAL A 73 -3.04 -4.00 -11.11
CA VAL A 73 -4.28 -3.59 -11.79
C VAL A 73 -4.47 -4.39 -13.07
N SER A 74 -3.42 -4.46 -13.89
CA SER A 74 -3.42 -5.29 -15.10
C SER A 74 -3.57 -6.78 -14.78
N ALA A 75 -2.86 -7.28 -13.76
CA ALA A 75 -2.96 -8.67 -13.34
C ALA A 75 -4.38 -9.05 -12.89
N GLN A 76 -5.04 -8.20 -12.11
CA GLN A 76 -6.44 -8.40 -11.68
C GLN A 76 -7.42 -8.30 -12.85
N ALA A 77 -7.25 -7.34 -13.76
CA ALA A 77 -8.13 -7.18 -14.93
C ALA A 77 -8.06 -8.41 -15.84
N ILE A 78 -6.86 -8.91 -16.11
CA ILE A 78 -6.64 -10.14 -16.89
C ILE A 78 -7.18 -11.36 -16.14
N GLY A 79 -6.90 -11.46 -14.84
CA GLY A 79 -7.36 -12.56 -13.99
C GLY A 79 -8.88 -12.70 -13.96
N ARG A 80 -9.60 -11.58 -13.88
CA ARG A 80 -11.08 -11.57 -13.97
C ARG A 80 -11.57 -12.05 -15.33
N ARG A 81 -10.92 -11.63 -16.44
CA ARG A 81 -11.28 -12.07 -17.81
C ARG A 81 -11.02 -13.55 -18.02
N LEU A 82 -9.97 -14.10 -17.44
CA LEU A 82 -9.61 -15.51 -17.52
C LEU A 82 -10.39 -16.40 -16.55
N GLY A 83 -11.24 -15.84 -15.69
CA GLY A 83 -12.00 -16.59 -14.70
C GLY A 83 -11.13 -17.26 -13.64
N LEU A 84 -10.03 -16.62 -13.21
CA LEU A 84 -9.15 -17.20 -12.20
C LEU A 84 -9.89 -17.51 -10.90
N PRO A 85 -9.50 -18.58 -10.19
CA PRO A 85 -10.11 -18.95 -8.91
C PRO A 85 -10.10 -17.78 -7.92
N ARG A 86 -11.18 -17.65 -7.13
CA ARG A 86 -11.35 -16.56 -6.15
C ARG A 86 -10.15 -16.41 -5.20
N ARG A 87 -9.51 -17.51 -4.82
CA ARG A 87 -8.33 -17.49 -3.96
C ARG A 87 -7.16 -16.75 -4.62
N ILE A 88 -6.90 -16.99 -5.91
CA ILE A 88 -5.84 -16.29 -6.66
C ILE A 88 -6.16 -14.81 -6.76
N MET A 89 -7.42 -14.45 -7.06
CA MET A 89 -7.86 -13.06 -7.11
C MET A 89 -7.69 -12.34 -5.76
N THR A 90 -7.99 -13.03 -4.65
CA THR A 90 -7.75 -12.48 -3.30
C THR A 90 -6.27 -12.28 -3.01
N LEU A 91 -5.40 -13.21 -3.42
CA LEU A 91 -3.95 -13.07 -3.24
C LEU A 91 -3.40 -11.89 -4.03
N LEU A 92 -3.79 -11.78 -5.32
CA LEU A 92 -3.39 -10.66 -6.18
C LEU A 92 -3.88 -9.31 -5.63
N GLY A 93 -5.15 -9.24 -5.19
CA GLY A 93 -5.70 -8.02 -4.60
C GLY A 93 -5.05 -7.65 -3.27
N GLY A 94 -4.85 -8.62 -2.39
CA GLY A 94 -4.24 -8.39 -1.07
C GLY A 94 -2.75 -8.02 -1.16
N GLU A 95 -2.02 -8.65 -2.09
CA GLU A 95 -0.62 -8.31 -2.36
C GLU A 95 -0.50 -6.87 -2.85
N SER A 96 -1.30 -6.48 -3.84
CA SER A 96 -1.22 -5.17 -4.48
C SER A 96 -1.51 -4.00 -3.53
N LEU A 97 -2.29 -4.22 -2.49
CA LEU A 97 -2.58 -3.19 -1.50
C LEU A 97 -1.37 -2.80 -0.64
N LEU A 98 -0.42 -3.70 -0.47
CA LEU A 98 0.70 -3.53 0.46
C LEU A 98 2.08 -3.50 -0.22
N ASN A 99 2.21 -4.04 -1.44
CA ASN A 99 3.47 -4.07 -2.17
C ASN A 99 4.00 -2.66 -2.49
N ASP A 100 3.10 -1.73 -2.86
CA ASP A 100 3.45 -0.34 -3.13
C ASP A 100 4.03 0.36 -1.90
N ALA A 101 3.45 0.10 -0.72
CA ALA A 101 3.98 0.61 0.55
C ALA A 101 5.38 0.06 0.83
N THR A 102 5.61 -1.23 0.58
CA THR A 102 6.91 -1.89 0.77
C THR A 102 7.95 -1.32 -0.20
N ALA A 103 7.62 -1.24 -1.49
CA ALA A 103 8.52 -0.73 -2.52
C ALA A 103 8.85 0.75 -2.32
N LEU A 104 7.86 1.59 -2.00
CA LEU A 104 8.07 3.01 -1.70
C LEU A 104 8.98 3.21 -0.48
N THR A 105 8.87 2.33 0.51
CA THR A 105 9.74 2.39 1.68
C THR A 105 11.16 1.96 1.34
N ALA A 106 11.32 0.85 0.60
CA ALA A 106 12.63 0.41 0.11
C ALA A 106 13.29 1.53 -0.73
N PHE A 107 12.51 2.20 -1.58
CA PHE A 107 12.96 3.35 -2.36
C PHE A 107 13.43 4.51 -1.45
N ARG A 108 12.64 4.91 -0.45
CA ARG A 108 13.02 5.99 0.49
C ARG A 108 14.30 5.68 1.23
N ILE A 109 14.46 4.44 1.72
CA ILE A 109 15.68 3.99 2.42
C ILE A 109 16.89 4.01 1.47
N ALA A 110 16.74 3.44 0.28
CA ALA A 110 17.82 3.42 -0.71
C ALA A 110 18.22 4.82 -1.17
N LEU A 111 17.24 5.72 -1.34
CA LEU A 111 17.47 7.11 -1.72
C LEU A 111 18.21 7.88 -0.62
N ALA A 112 17.81 7.70 0.65
CA ALA A 112 18.51 8.31 1.80
C ALA A 112 19.96 7.80 1.92
N ALA A 113 20.19 6.51 1.69
CA ALA A 113 21.52 5.94 1.64
C ALA A 113 22.34 6.50 0.46
N ALA A 114 21.74 6.68 -0.71
CA ALA A 114 22.38 7.29 -1.87
C ALA A 114 22.75 8.78 -1.65
N ALA A 115 21.93 9.48 -0.87
CA ALA A 115 22.18 10.86 -0.45
C ALA A 115 23.18 10.99 0.73
N GLY A 116 23.67 9.87 1.28
CA GLY A 116 24.59 9.87 2.42
C GLY A 116 23.94 10.23 3.76
N VAL A 117 22.60 10.18 3.86
CA VAL A 117 21.84 10.63 5.04
C VAL A 117 21.58 9.49 6.04
N THR A 118 21.51 8.23 5.59
CA THR A 118 21.24 7.08 6.48
C THR A 118 22.51 6.43 6.98
N ALA A 119 22.56 6.25 8.30
CA ALA A 119 23.70 5.65 8.97
C ALA A 119 23.60 4.12 9.10
N SER A 120 22.39 3.52 9.22
CA SER A 120 22.26 2.08 9.42
C SER A 120 20.98 1.46 8.86
N LEU A 121 21.06 0.17 8.50
CA LEU A 121 19.89 -0.63 8.10
C LEU A 121 18.84 -0.71 9.22
N ALA A 122 19.29 -0.73 10.49
CA ALA A 122 18.42 -0.78 11.65
C ALA A 122 17.53 0.47 11.77
N GLU A 123 18.09 1.67 11.52
CA GLU A 123 17.32 2.91 11.50
C GLU A 123 16.27 2.91 10.37
N GLY A 124 16.65 2.41 9.19
CA GLY A 124 15.72 2.25 8.07
C GLY A 124 14.54 1.34 8.40
N LEU A 125 14.82 0.17 9.01
CA LEU A 125 13.78 -0.77 9.43
C LEU A 125 12.90 -0.21 10.56
N PHE A 126 13.48 0.50 11.51
CA PHE A 126 12.73 1.15 12.58
C PHE A 126 11.80 2.23 12.02
N THR A 127 12.31 3.09 11.15
CA THR A 127 11.52 4.14 10.49
C THR A 127 10.36 3.53 9.67
N PHE A 128 10.63 2.43 8.96
CA PHE A 128 9.59 1.70 8.24
C PHE A 128 8.51 1.16 9.18
N ALA A 129 8.91 0.46 10.24
CA ALA A 129 7.95 -0.11 11.19
C ALA A 129 7.12 1.00 11.87
N ALA A 130 7.75 2.10 12.26
CA ALA A 130 7.07 3.24 12.85
C ALA A 130 6.08 3.88 11.86
N ALA A 131 6.47 4.11 10.62
CA ALA A 131 5.62 4.65 9.58
C ALA A 131 4.44 3.72 9.26
N ALA A 132 4.66 2.40 9.22
CA ALA A 132 3.63 1.41 8.96
C ALA A 132 2.61 1.35 10.11
N ILE A 133 3.07 1.27 11.35
CA ILE A 133 2.19 1.27 12.55
C ILE A 133 1.42 2.59 12.62
N GLY A 134 2.11 3.73 12.43
CA GLY A 134 1.49 5.05 12.39
C GLY A 134 0.39 5.14 11.32
N GLY A 135 0.65 4.59 10.13
CA GLY A 135 -0.34 4.52 9.04
C GLY A 135 -1.59 3.73 9.44
N VAL A 136 -1.42 2.57 10.06
CA VAL A 136 -2.55 1.78 10.58
C VAL A 136 -3.35 2.56 11.62
N VAL A 137 -2.68 3.20 12.58
CA VAL A 137 -3.35 3.99 13.63
C VAL A 137 -4.14 5.15 13.03
N VAL A 138 -3.52 5.94 12.16
CA VAL A 138 -4.19 7.08 11.49
C VAL A 138 -5.38 6.59 10.66
N GLY A 139 -5.21 5.51 9.88
CA GLY A 139 -6.28 4.92 9.08
C GLY A 139 -7.46 4.44 9.93
N LEU A 140 -7.20 3.81 11.07
CA LEU A 140 -8.25 3.37 12.00
C LEU A 140 -8.98 4.56 12.64
N VAL A 141 -8.26 5.57 13.12
CA VAL A 141 -8.85 6.77 13.74
C VAL A 141 -9.77 7.48 12.76
N ILE A 142 -9.30 7.72 11.54
CA ILE A 142 -10.10 8.35 10.49
C ILE A 142 -11.26 7.43 10.07
N GLY A 143 -11.03 6.13 9.96
CA GLY A 143 -12.07 5.15 9.65
C GLY A 143 -13.22 5.15 10.66
N VAL A 144 -12.90 5.22 11.96
CA VAL A 144 -13.90 5.34 13.03
C VAL A 144 -14.65 6.67 12.94
N ALA A 145 -13.94 7.78 12.76
CA ALA A 145 -14.54 9.11 12.63
C ALA A 145 -15.50 9.19 11.43
N VAL A 146 -15.07 8.70 10.26
CA VAL A 146 -15.90 8.68 9.05
C VAL A 146 -17.08 7.71 9.19
N SER A 147 -16.87 6.56 9.82
CA SER A 147 -17.94 5.61 10.11
C SER A 147 -19.02 6.24 11.02
N TRP A 148 -18.62 7.02 12.00
CA TRP A 148 -19.56 7.77 12.83
C TRP A 148 -20.28 8.87 12.05
N LEU A 149 -19.57 9.62 11.22
CA LEU A 149 -20.16 10.66 10.35
C LEU A 149 -21.22 10.07 9.40
N ARG A 150 -20.95 8.89 8.82
CA ARG A 150 -21.88 8.19 7.90
C ARG A 150 -23.19 7.76 8.56
N THR A 151 -23.24 7.61 9.88
CA THR A 151 -24.50 7.29 10.58
C THR A 151 -25.54 8.42 10.50
N TRP A 152 -25.12 9.62 10.09
CA TRP A 152 -25.96 10.82 9.95
C TRP A 152 -26.29 11.16 8.49
N LEU A 153 -25.81 10.36 7.54
CA LEU A 153 -25.88 10.62 6.11
C LEU A 153 -26.54 9.42 5.41
N ASP A 154 -27.75 9.61 4.89
CA ASP A 154 -28.53 8.57 4.18
C ASP A 154 -28.55 8.80 2.64
N ASP A 155 -27.54 9.45 2.06
CA ASP A 155 -27.52 9.81 0.64
C ASP A 155 -26.33 9.14 -0.11
N PRO A 156 -26.60 8.17 -1.05
CA PRO A 156 -25.57 7.44 -1.79
C PRO A 156 -24.58 8.31 -2.59
N PRO A 157 -24.97 9.38 -3.29
CA PRO A 157 -24.04 10.31 -3.93
C PRO A 157 -23.07 10.97 -2.97
N MET A 158 -23.52 11.33 -1.78
CA MET A 158 -22.65 11.90 -0.74
C MET A 158 -21.63 10.88 -0.22
N GLU A 159 -22.00 9.61 -0.12
CA GLU A 159 -21.05 8.55 0.30
C GLU A 159 -19.87 8.42 -0.66
N THR A 160 -20.10 8.52 -1.97
CA THR A 160 -19.03 8.46 -2.96
C THR A 160 -18.11 9.68 -2.86
N ALA A 161 -18.69 10.88 -2.74
CA ALA A 161 -17.92 12.10 -2.56
C ALA A 161 -17.07 12.09 -1.28
N ILE A 162 -17.65 11.64 -0.17
CA ILE A 162 -16.94 11.45 1.09
C ILE A 162 -15.81 10.43 0.94
N GLY A 163 -16.02 9.32 0.23
CA GLY A 163 -14.99 8.31 -0.02
C GLY A 163 -13.75 8.89 -0.71
N ILE A 164 -13.97 9.70 -1.73
CA ILE A 164 -12.87 10.39 -2.43
C ILE A 164 -12.17 11.38 -1.49
N MET A 165 -12.91 12.23 -0.77
CA MET A 165 -12.33 13.18 0.16
C MET A 165 -11.56 12.51 1.29
N VAL A 166 -12.09 11.42 1.84
CA VAL A 166 -11.46 10.64 2.91
C VAL A 166 -10.14 10.04 2.46
N SER A 167 -10.07 9.54 1.22
CA SER A 167 -8.82 8.97 0.69
C SER A 167 -7.69 10.00 0.68
N PHE A 168 -7.96 11.23 0.20
CA PHE A 168 -6.98 12.32 0.20
C PHE A 168 -6.66 12.81 1.62
N ALA A 169 -7.69 13.08 2.43
CA ALA A 169 -7.50 13.56 3.79
C ALA A 169 -6.65 12.58 4.61
N THR A 170 -6.96 11.27 4.51
CA THR A 170 -6.20 10.22 5.20
C THR A 170 -4.75 10.19 4.77
N TYR A 171 -4.50 10.26 3.45
CA TYR A 171 -3.15 10.27 2.92
C TYR A 171 -2.34 11.47 3.45
N PHE A 172 -2.89 12.70 3.32
CA PHE A 172 -2.21 13.91 3.76
C PHE A 172 -1.98 13.96 5.27
N VAL A 173 -2.97 13.57 6.07
CA VAL A 173 -2.82 13.53 7.54
C VAL A 173 -1.72 12.56 7.94
N ALA A 174 -1.69 11.35 7.35
CA ALA A 174 -0.66 10.37 7.66
C ALA A 174 0.75 10.86 7.29
N GLU A 175 0.94 11.41 6.08
CA GLU A 175 2.24 11.96 5.66
C GLU A 175 2.69 13.14 6.54
N HIS A 176 1.75 13.95 7.05
CA HIS A 176 2.06 15.08 7.93
C HIS A 176 2.59 14.65 9.30
N VAL A 177 2.17 13.48 9.78
CA VAL A 177 2.67 12.88 11.03
C VAL A 177 3.78 11.86 10.81
N TYR A 178 4.44 11.88 9.67
CA TYR A 178 5.51 10.95 9.27
C TYR A 178 5.08 9.48 9.27
N ALA A 179 3.79 9.21 9.14
CA ALA A 179 3.24 7.88 8.95
C ALA A 179 3.08 7.54 7.46
N SER A 180 2.90 6.26 7.12
CA SER A 180 2.68 5.86 5.73
C SER A 180 1.27 6.20 5.27
N GLY A 181 1.13 7.18 4.37
CA GLY A 181 -0.14 7.56 3.74
C GLY A 181 -0.78 6.40 2.98
N VAL A 182 0.01 5.57 2.31
CA VAL A 182 -0.47 4.37 1.59
C VAL A 182 -1.13 3.39 2.55
N ILE A 183 -0.46 3.02 3.65
CA ILE A 183 -1.00 2.08 4.64
C ILE A 183 -2.23 2.67 5.33
N ALA A 184 -2.24 3.97 5.61
CA ALA A 184 -3.39 4.63 6.21
C ALA A 184 -4.63 4.58 5.31
N VAL A 185 -4.48 4.87 4.02
CA VAL A 185 -5.58 4.82 3.04
C VAL A 185 -6.09 3.39 2.85
N VAL A 186 -5.21 2.39 2.76
CA VAL A 186 -5.61 0.98 2.70
C VAL A 186 -6.36 0.57 3.96
N THR A 187 -5.87 0.97 5.13
CA THR A 187 -6.51 0.64 6.42
C THR A 187 -7.91 1.24 6.52
N VAL A 188 -8.10 2.52 6.18
CA VAL A 188 -9.41 3.15 6.20
C VAL A 188 -10.35 2.54 5.17
N GLY A 189 -9.86 2.21 3.96
CA GLY A 189 -10.65 1.56 2.92
C GLY A 189 -11.15 0.18 3.34
N LEU A 190 -10.27 -0.66 3.89
CA LEU A 190 -10.63 -1.98 4.44
C LEU A 190 -11.62 -1.87 5.61
N PHE A 191 -11.42 -0.92 6.51
CA PHE A 191 -12.29 -0.71 7.66
C PHE A 191 -13.71 -0.29 7.26
N LEU A 192 -13.83 0.66 6.33
CA LEU A 192 -15.13 1.15 5.87
C LEU A 192 -15.82 0.14 4.94
N GLY A 193 -15.07 -0.57 4.10
CA GLY A 193 -15.62 -1.63 3.23
C GLY A 193 -16.27 -2.76 4.01
N GLN A 194 -15.76 -3.11 5.20
CA GLN A 194 -16.38 -4.13 6.05
C GLN A 194 -17.72 -3.71 6.65
N ARG A 195 -17.84 -2.44 7.06
CA ARG A 195 -19.07 -1.94 7.65
C ARG A 195 -20.21 -1.86 6.63
N LEU A 196 -19.90 -1.54 5.37
CA LEU A 196 -20.88 -1.55 4.28
C LEU A 196 -21.40 -2.98 4.02
N SER A 197 -20.54 -3.99 4.10
CA SER A 197 -20.94 -5.40 3.93
C SER A 197 -21.85 -5.91 5.06
N LEU A 198 -21.82 -5.33 6.25
CA LEU A 198 -22.66 -5.73 7.39
C LEU A 198 -24.03 -5.06 7.39
N ILE A 199 -24.21 -3.96 6.67
CA ILE A 199 -25.47 -3.20 6.61
C ILE A 199 -26.36 -3.73 5.47
N HIS A 200 -25.80 -4.40 4.47
CA HIS A 200 -26.53 -4.95 3.32
C HIS A 200 -26.92 -6.45 3.46
N ILE A 201 -26.78 -7.05 4.64
CA ILE A 201 -27.35 -8.36 4.99
C ILE A 201 -28.61 -8.13 5.86
#